data_9b5d3fc6c97e26cee014f0094cc366f3
#
_entry.id   9b5d3fc6c97e26cee014f0094cc366f3
#
_cell.length_a   1.000
_cell.length_b   1.000
_cell.length_c   1.000
_cell.angle_alpha   90.00
_cell.angle_beta   90.00
_cell.angle_gamma   90.00
#
_symmetry.space_group_name_H-M   'P 1'
#
loop_
_entity.id
_entity.type
_entity.pdbx_description
1 polymer ?
#
loop_
_entity_poly.entity_id
_entity_poly.type
_entity_poly.pdbx_seq_one_letter_code
_entity_poly.pdbx_strand_id
1 'polypeptide(L)'
;MSERPILIIPCSGIGKPFGTIGRDATFRVVDELRKGKAETNCLSLLVMGDEEATEQIRRSDCIAVDGCPLECARKNVEIAGGNIAAHFRVMDLLRENRGLKPRQVTFLDDDGTRLSEMLAERIAVKVDELGGNSLD
;
A
#
# COMPACT_ATOMS: atom_id res chain seq x y z
N MET A 1 14.96 11.41 -17.28
CA MET A 1 14.19 11.34 -16.54
C MET A 1 14.40 10.95 -15.26
N SER A 2 14.26 11.58 -14.39
CA SER A 2 14.48 11.14 -13.16
C SER A 2 13.29 10.46 -12.71
N GLU A 3 13.47 9.33 -12.35
CA GLU A 3 12.42 8.65 -11.86
C GLU A 3 12.51 8.60 -10.40
N ARG A 4 11.53 9.10 -9.74
CA ARG A 4 11.43 8.90 -8.32
C ARG A 4 11.00 7.46 -8.07
N PRO A 5 11.60 6.78 -7.11
CA PRO A 5 11.14 5.45 -6.74
C PRO A 5 9.69 5.50 -6.31
N ILE A 6 8.98 4.39 -6.49
CA ILE A 6 7.61 4.27 -6.03
C ILE A 6 7.62 3.39 -4.80
N LEU A 7 7.12 3.92 -3.70
CA LEU A 7 7.16 3.25 -2.42
C LEU A 7 5.74 3.04 -1.92
N ILE A 8 5.37 1.80 -1.67
CA ILE A 8 4.05 1.46 -1.19
C ILE A 8 4.13 1.24 0.30
N ILE A 9 3.35 1.98 1.08
CA ILE A 9 3.37 1.90 2.53
C ILE A 9 2.03 1.40 3.02
N PRO A 10 1.95 0.12 3.42
CA PRO A 10 0.71 -0.41 3.96
C PRO A 10 0.58 -0.13 5.46
N CYS A 11 -0.66 0.03 5.89
CA CYS A 11 -0.97 0.17 7.29
C CYS A 11 -0.68 -1.15 8.03
N SER A 12 -0.25 -1.06 9.27
CA SER A 12 -0.01 -2.26 10.07
C SER A 12 -1.30 -3.02 10.36
N GLY A 13 -2.35 -2.32 10.72
CA GLY A 13 -3.68 -2.90 10.83
C GLY A 13 -3.80 -4.18 11.66
N ILE A 14 -3.01 -4.32 12.71
CA ILE A 14 -3.01 -5.53 13.52
C ILE A 14 -4.38 -5.70 14.15
N GLY A 15 -4.91 -6.93 14.09
CA GLY A 15 -6.19 -7.23 14.69
C GLY A 15 -7.38 -7.04 13.78
N LYS A 16 -7.16 -6.66 12.52
CA LYS A 16 -8.27 -6.50 11.59
C LYS A 16 -7.92 -7.12 10.24
N PRO A 17 -8.89 -7.80 9.60
CA PRO A 17 -8.62 -8.39 8.28
C PRO A 17 -8.20 -7.35 7.24
N PHE A 18 -8.66 -6.12 7.40
CA PHE A 18 -8.39 -5.08 6.41
C PHE A 18 -6.91 -4.74 6.33
N GLY A 19 -6.22 -4.74 7.47
CA GLY A 19 -4.78 -4.53 7.46
C GLY A 19 -4.04 -5.66 6.78
N THR A 20 -4.47 -6.89 7.01
CA THR A 20 -3.89 -8.06 6.37
C THR A 20 -4.08 -7.99 4.85
N ILE A 21 -5.26 -7.58 4.40
CA ILE A 21 -5.54 -7.43 2.98
C ILE A 21 -4.59 -6.40 2.37
N GLY A 22 -4.43 -5.25 3.02
CA GLY A 22 -3.56 -4.19 2.50
C GLY A 22 -2.11 -4.64 2.39
N ARG A 23 -1.61 -5.34 3.42
CA ARG A 23 -0.24 -5.83 3.39
C ARG A 23 -0.05 -6.90 2.32
N ASP A 24 -0.98 -7.83 2.21
CA ASP A 24 -0.86 -8.90 1.22
C ASP A 24 -0.91 -8.31 -0.20
N ALA A 25 -1.79 -7.35 -0.43
CA ALA A 25 -1.88 -6.71 -1.73
C ALA A 25 -0.56 -5.99 -2.06
N THR A 26 0.02 -5.32 -1.08
CA THR A 26 1.30 -4.63 -1.28
C THR A 26 2.38 -5.61 -1.70
N PHE A 27 2.48 -6.76 -1.00
CA PHE A 27 3.51 -7.73 -1.34
C PHE A 27 3.25 -8.38 -2.71
N ARG A 28 2.00 -8.57 -3.10
CA ARG A 28 1.72 -9.07 -4.45
C ARG A 28 2.24 -8.12 -5.52
N VAL A 29 2.11 -6.83 -5.30
CA VAL A 29 2.60 -5.84 -6.26
C VAL A 29 4.13 -5.84 -6.28
N VAL A 30 4.73 -5.75 -5.11
CA VAL A 30 6.19 -5.59 -5.00
C VAL A 30 6.93 -6.85 -5.44
N ASP A 31 6.41 -8.02 -5.08
CA ASP A 31 7.11 -9.28 -5.32
C ASP A 31 6.75 -9.93 -6.64
N GLU A 32 5.57 -9.63 -7.19
CA GLU A 32 5.09 -10.32 -8.37
C GLU A 32 4.67 -9.41 -9.51
N LEU A 33 3.66 -8.58 -9.28
CA LEU A 33 3.03 -7.85 -10.36
C LEU A 33 3.89 -6.73 -10.94
N ARG A 34 4.66 -6.07 -10.10
CA ARG A 34 5.53 -4.98 -10.52
C ARG A 34 6.89 -5.10 -9.88
N LYS A 35 7.43 -6.30 -9.91
CA LYS A 35 8.73 -6.59 -9.32
C LYS A 35 9.78 -5.67 -9.92
N GLY A 36 10.54 -5.04 -9.07
CA GLY A 36 11.59 -4.11 -9.49
C GLY A 36 11.10 -2.72 -9.82
N LYS A 37 9.78 -2.50 -9.86
CA LYS A 37 9.24 -1.18 -10.17
C LYS A 37 8.70 -0.46 -8.95
N ALA A 38 8.39 -1.18 -7.90
CA ALA A 38 7.89 -0.60 -6.67
C ALA A 38 8.52 -1.31 -5.49
N GLU A 39 8.66 -0.61 -4.39
CA GLU A 39 9.20 -1.16 -3.15
C GLU A 39 8.26 -0.85 -2.01
N THR A 40 8.49 -1.46 -0.87
CA THR A 40 7.69 -1.21 0.30
C THR A 40 8.60 -0.97 1.50
N ASN A 41 8.05 -0.34 2.54
CA ASN A 41 8.78 -0.14 3.77
C ASN A 41 7.82 -0.31 4.93
N CYS A 42 8.35 -0.53 6.11
CA CYS A 42 7.56 -0.80 7.29
C CYS A 42 7.06 0.49 7.91
N LEU A 43 5.76 0.58 8.14
CA LEU A 43 5.19 1.77 8.77
C LEU A 43 5.78 2.00 10.16
N SER A 44 6.11 0.93 10.88
CA SER A 44 6.70 1.05 12.21
C SER A 44 8.00 1.84 12.19
N LEU A 45 8.81 1.69 11.16
CA LEU A 45 10.05 2.44 11.06
C LEU A 45 9.80 3.93 10.96
N LEU A 46 8.76 4.32 10.23
CA LEU A 46 8.40 5.73 10.13
C LEU A 46 7.93 6.27 11.46
N VAL A 47 7.12 5.51 12.17
CA VAL A 47 6.61 5.94 13.47
C VAL A 47 7.75 6.09 14.47
N MET A 48 8.76 5.22 14.38
CA MET A 48 9.93 5.30 15.25
C MET A 48 10.86 6.44 14.90
N GLY A 49 10.70 7.04 13.74
CA GLY A 49 11.58 8.11 13.31
C GLY A 49 12.89 7.61 12.71
N ASP A 50 12.90 6.39 12.18
CA ASP A 50 14.09 5.85 11.54
C ASP A 50 14.56 6.77 10.41
N GLU A 51 15.83 7.17 10.46
CA GLU A 51 16.33 8.16 9.51
C GLU A 51 16.36 7.65 8.09
N GLU A 52 16.76 6.40 7.91
CA GLU A 52 16.85 5.83 6.57
C GLU A 52 15.48 5.69 5.94
N ALA A 53 14.51 5.21 6.71
CA ALA A 53 13.14 5.07 6.21
C ALA A 53 12.54 6.43 5.89
N THR A 54 12.76 7.42 6.75
CA THR A 54 12.24 8.77 6.54
C THR A 54 12.83 9.38 5.27
N GLU A 55 14.13 9.20 5.07
CA GLU A 55 14.78 9.72 3.88
C GLU A 55 14.25 9.06 2.61
N GLN A 56 14.03 7.76 2.66
CA GLN A 56 13.47 7.04 1.53
C GLN A 56 12.08 7.57 1.18
N ILE A 57 11.26 7.85 2.20
CA ILE A 57 9.93 8.41 2.01
C ILE A 57 10.02 9.76 1.30
N ARG A 58 10.94 10.60 1.72
CA ARG A 58 11.06 11.94 1.12
C ARG A 58 11.48 11.90 -0.34
N ARG A 59 12.23 10.89 -0.72
CA ARG A 59 12.75 10.79 -2.09
C ARG A 59 11.83 10.01 -3.02
N SER A 60 10.71 9.52 -2.53
CA SER A 60 9.86 8.62 -3.29
C SER A 60 8.50 9.21 -3.56
N ASP A 61 7.83 8.72 -4.58
CA ASP A 61 6.40 8.92 -4.72
C ASP A 61 5.73 7.79 -3.93
N CYS A 62 4.89 8.14 -2.98
CA CYS A 62 4.36 7.18 -2.04
C CYS A 62 2.92 6.83 -2.35
N ILE A 63 2.62 5.54 -2.26
CA ILE A 63 1.26 5.04 -2.32
C ILE A 63 0.93 4.52 -0.93
N ALA A 64 -0.02 5.15 -0.26
CA ALA A 64 -0.43 4.70 1.07
C ALA A 64 -1.60 3.74 0.92
N VAL A 65 -1.56 2.65 1.70
CA VAL A 65 -2.61 1.63 1.66
C VAL A 65 -3.11 1.44 3.08
N ASP A 66 -4.30 1.97 3.37
CA ASP A 66 -4.85 1.94 4.71
C ASP A 66 -6.00 0.97 4.83
N GLY A 67 -5.99 0.20 5.92
CA GLY A 67 -7.04 -0.76 6.18
C GLY A 67 -8.19 -0.20 7.00
N CYS A 68 -7.99 0.91 7.68
CA CYS A 68 -9.02 1.44 8.57
C CYS A 68 -9.21 2.93 8.35
N PRO A 69 -10.28 3.50 8.90
CA PRO A 69 -10.57 4.92 8.68
C PRO A 69 -9.55 5.88 9.30
N LEU A 70 -8.71 5.41 10.19
CA LEU A 70 -7.72 6.28 10.82
C LEU A 70 -6.62 6.73 9.86
N GLU A 71 -6.41 5.98 8.77
CA GLU A 71 -5.46 6.35 7.72
C GLU A 71 -4.05 6.56 8.23
N CYS A 72 -3.58 5.62 9.03
CA CYS A 72 -2.26 5.73 9.65
C CYS A 72 -1.13 5.78 8.63
N ALA A 73 -1.23 5.01 7.55
CA ALA A 73 -0.17 5.01 6.54
C ALA A 73 -0.07 6.39 5.87
N ARG A 74 -1.19 6.94 5.44
CA ARG A 74 -1.17 8.24 4.79
C ARG A 74 -0.64 9.33 5.73
N LYS A 75 -1.15 9.33 6.96
CA LYS A 75 -0.76 10.37 7.91
C LYS A 75 0.73 10.32 8.23
N ASN A 76 1.27 9.13 8.40
CA ASN A 76 2.68 9.01 8.77
C ASN A 76 3.60 9.35 7.61
N VAL A 77 3.19 9.03 6.38
CA VAL A 77 3.97 9.46 5.22
C VAL A 77 4.00 11.00 5.15
N GLU A 78 2.87 11.64 5.39
CA GLU A 78 2.82 13.11 5.37
C GLU A 78 3.67 13.72 6.47
N ILE A 79 3.61 13.15 7.67
CA ILE A 79 4.43 13.64 8.78
C ILE A 79 5.91 13.50 8.45
N ALA A 80 6.29 12.44 7.78
CA ALA A 80 7.68 12.22 7.40
C ALA A 80 8.14 13.11 6.24
N GLY A 81 7.23 13.88 5.67
CA GLY A 81 7.58 14.78 4.57
C GLY A 81 7.50 14.15 3.19
N GLY A 82 6.79 13.04 3.08
CA GLY A 82 6.66 12.36 1.80
C GLY A 82 5.57 12.93 0.93
N ASN A 83 5.61 12.56 -0.34
CA ASN A 83 4.61 12.94 -1.31
C ASN A 83 3.63 11.78 -1.50
N ILE A 84 2.36 12.02 -1.14
CA ILE A 84 1.32 11.02 -1.35
C ILE A 84 0.84 11.12 -2.79
N ALA A 85 1.33 10.24 -3.63
CA ALA A 85 0.93 10.23 -5.04
C ALA A 85 -0.40 9.50 -5.24
N ALA A 86 -0.73 8.57 -4.35
CA ALA A 86 -2.01 7.87 -4.39
C ALA A 86 -2.32 7.29 -3.02
N HIS A 87 -3.60 7.08 -2.75
CA HIS A 87 -4.03 6.55 -1.47
C HIS A 87 -5.16 5.55 -1.71
N PHE A 88 -4.98 4.33 -1.24
CA PHE A 88 -5.99 3.29 -1.34
C PHE A 88 -6.50 2.93 0.05
N ARG A 89 -7.80 2.78 0.18
CA ARG A 89 -8.40 2.35 1.43
C ARG A 89 -9.14 1.05 1.19
N VAL A 90 -8.84 0.05 1.99
CA VAL A 90 -9.50 -1.25 1.86
C VAL A 90 -11.01 -1.11 2.08
N MET A 91 -11.40 -0.18 2.96
CA MET A 91 -12.83 0.06 3.21
C MET A 91 -13.59 0.45 1.97
N ASP A 92 -12.97 1.24 1.08
CA ASP A 92 -13.62 1.65 -0.15
C ASP A 92 -13.88 0.45 -1.05
N LEU A 93 -12.90 -0.45 -1.11
CA LEU A 93 -13.04 -1.65 -1.93
C LEU A 93 -14.14 -2.56 -1.37
N LEU A 94 -14.24 -2.63 -0.03
CA LEU A 94 -15.30 -3.40 0.60
C LEU A 94 -16.68 -2.84 0.25
N ARG A 95 -16.81 -1.54 0.23
CA ARG A 95 -18.08 -0.91 -0.11
C ARG A 95 -18.51 -1.23 -1.55
N GLU A 96 -17.52 -1.38 -2.43
CA GLU A 96 -17.81 -1.73 -3.83
C GLU A 96 -18.13 -3.20 -3.99
N ASN A 97 -17.71 -4.04 -3.03
CA ASN A 97 -17.86 -5.49 -3.13
C ASN A 97 -18.53 -6.05 -1.89
N ARG A 98 -19.77 -5.64 -1.65
CA ARG A 98 -20.46 -5.96 -0.39
C ARG A 98 -20.70 -7.44 -0.16
N GLY A 99 -20.62 -8.24 -1.20
CA GLY A 99 -20.77 -9.67 -1.06
C GLY A 99 -19.54 -10.36 -0.47
N LEU A 100 -18.41 -9.67 -0.44
CA LEU A 100 -17.18 -10.24 0.11
C LEU A 100 -17.04 -9.81 1.57
N LYS A 101 -16.85 -10.78 2.45
CA LYS A 101 -16.81 -10.51 3.89
C LYS A 101 -15.62 -11.20 4.54
N PRO A 102 -14.44 -10.59 4.46
CA PRO A 102 -13.24 -11.19 5.05
C PRO A 102 -13.37 -11.21 6.57
N ARG A 103 -12.98 -12.31 7.20
CA ARG A 103 -13.14 -12.50 8.63
C ARG A 103 -11.86 -12.88 9.35
N GLN A 104 -10.88 -13.41 8.63
CA GLN A 104 -9.66 -13.89 9.27
C GLN A 104 -8.65 -12.75 9.40
N VAL A 105 -7.89 -12.77 10.49
CA VAL A 105 -6.92 -11.72 10.79
C VAL A 105 -5.50 -12.16 10.47
N THR A 106 -5.14 -13.38 10.84
CA THR A 106 -3.76 -13.84 10.70
C THR A 106 -3.43 -14.35 9.31
N PHE A 107 -4.44 -14.76 8.56
CA PHE A 107 -4.27 -15.18 7.18
C PHE A 107 -5.50 -14.76 6.40
N LEU A 108 -5.45 -14.82 5.08
CA LEU A 108 -6.58 -14.42 4.27
C LEU A 108 -7.48 -15.63 3.98
N ASP A 109 -8.77 -15.46 4.24
CA ASP A 109 -9.76 -16.42 3.78
C ASP A 109 -10.03 -16.15 2.30
N ASP A 110 -10.96 -16.88 1.70
CA ASP A 110 -11.22 -16.74 0.27
C ASP A 110 -11.64 -15.33 -0.10
N ASP A 111 -12.52 -14.73 0.68
CA ASP A 111 -12.99 -13.37 0.41
C ASP A 111 -11.84 -12.37 0.57
N GLY A 112 -11.01 -12.56 1.61
CA GLY A 112 -9.86 -11.69 1.80
C GLY A 112 -8.86 -11.80 0.67
N THR A 113 -8.60 -13.01 0.20
CA THR A 113 -7.69 -13.22 -0.91
C THR A 113 -8.21 -12.52 -2.18
N ARG A 114 -9.50 -12.65 -2.45
CA ARG A 114 -10.07 -12.00 -3.62
C ARG A 114 -9.95 -10.50 -3.54
N LEU A 115 -10.24 -9.92 -2.38
CA LEU A 115 -10.10 -8.49 -2.18
C LEU A 115 -8.64 -8.05 -2.31
N SER A 116 -7.71 -8.85 -1.81
CA SER A 116 -6.30 -8.55 -1.94
C SER A 116 -5.87 -8.54 -3.40
N GLU A 117 -6.33 -9.52 -4.18
CA GLU A 117 -5.99 -9.57 -5.60
C GLU A 117 -6.53 -8.35 -6.33
N MET A 118 -7.77 -7.97 -6.05
CA MET A 118 -8.38 -6.80 -6.68
C MET A 118 -7.64 -5.53 -6.31
N LEU A 119 -7.28 -5.39 -5.05
CA LEU A 119 -6.54 -4.22 -4.59
C LEU A 119 -5.16 -4.17 -5.23
N ALA A 120 -4.48 -5.32 -5.30
CA ALA A 120 -3.16 -5.39 -5.90
C ALA A 120 -3.18 -4.94 -7.36
N GLU A 121 -4.21 -5.34 -8.09
CA GLU A 121 -4.33 -4.91 -9.48
C GLU A 121 -4.49 -3.40 -9.60
N ARG A 122 -5.29 -2.81 -8.73
CA ARG A 122 -5.48 -1.36 -8.74
C ARG A 122 -4.18 -0.62 -8.40
N ILE A 123 -3.45 -1.14 -7.41
CA ILE A 123 -2.18 -0.54 -7.04
C ILE A 123 -1.19 -0.68 -8.20
N ALA A 124 -1.14 -1.84 -8.85
CA ALA A 124 -0.22 -2.07 -9.95
C ALA A 124 -0.48 -1.10 -11.12
N VAL A 125 -1.76 -0.85 -11.43
CA VAL A 125 -2.09 0.12 -12.47
C VAL A 125 -1.59 1.51 -12.07
N LYS A 126 -1.74 1.87 -10.80
CA LYS A 126 -1.27 3.17 -10.33
C LYS A 126 0.25 3.26 -10.39
N VAL A 127 0.97 2.18 -10.09
CA VAL A 127 2.41 2.14 -10.24
C VAL A 127 2.79 2.46 -11.70
N ASP A 128 2.08 1.86 -12.64
CA ASP A 128 2.34 2.12 -14.04
C ASP A 128 2.08 3.58 -14.40
N GLU A 129 0.99 4.16 -13.87
CA GLU A 129 0.67 5.54 -14.15
C GLU A 129 1.72 6.50 -13.61
N LEU A 130 2.26 6.19 -12.44
CA LEU A 130 3.22 7.09 -11.80
C LEU A 130 4.61 6.97 -12.40
N GLY A 131 5.01 5.77 -12.78
CA GLY A 131 6.37 5.57 -13.22
C GLY A 131 6.51 5.06 -14.62
N GLY A 132 5.43 4.52 -15.14
CA GLY A 132 5.57 3.77 -16.36
C GLY A 132 5.50 4.55 -17.61
N ASN A 133 5.11 5.74 -17.50
CA ASN A 133 5.04 6.47 -18.69
C ASN A 133 6.35 6.55 -19.30
N SER A 134 7.29 6.22 -18.58
CA SER A 134 8.52 6.19 -19.19
C SER A 134 8.65 5.07 -20.13
N LEU A 135 7.81 4.40 -20.32
CA LEU A 135 8.03 3.39 -21.12
C LEU A 135 7.90 3.48 -22.20
N ASP A 136 7.82 3.76 -22.17
CA ASP A 136 7.70 3.76 -23.12
C ASP A 136 8.26 3.72 -23.71
#